data_2b8face9612bb87149d24ac33923d504
#
_entry.id   2b8face9612bb87149d24ac33923d504
#
_cell.length_a   1.000
_cell.length_b   1.000
_cell.length_c   1.000
_cell.angle_alpha   90.00
_cell.angle_beta   90.00
_cell.angle_gamma   90.00
#
_symmetry.space_group_name_H-M   'P 1'
#
loop_
_entity.id
_entity.type
_entity.pdbx_description
1 polymer ?
#
loop_
_entity_poly.entity_id
_entity_poly.type
_entity_poly.pdbx_seq_one_letter_code
_entity_poly.pdbx_strand_id
1 'polypeptide(L)'
;MKLYKANIIFTREKDRFEVVENGYVGVENGRVVDVASSADVFGQQVEEVIDYGDRLLIPAMNDMHVHAGQYRNQGISMDLALLEWLNNYTFPEEAKYSDTRYARRMYSRFVHDLWRYGTMRTATFATTHLESTRLLMELFREAGMGALVGKVNMDRNSIDALLETVDEAEAANEALIAEWNDPDSLVRPILTPRFIPSCSPAMLRACGEQAQKYQVPVQSHLSENLGEIALVRELEPESRFYGDAYDRYGLFGQTPTIMAHCVFSAGEELELMARRNVMVAHCPTSNINLITGIAPIRAFLDKGIKVGLGSDISGGHDLSIMRVMVYVIQVSKLYYQKFKDKRFLSLSEVFWIATKSAGSFFGRVGSFEPGYEFDALVIDDSDLNHGNYTLPQRLERFIYIGDDRHIAVRFCRGQEIPEPRILD
;
A
#
# COMPACT_ATOMS: atom_id res chain seq x y z
N MET A 1 17.05 -19.85 -16.31
CA MET A 1 16.77 -18.39 -16.34
C MET A 1 15.87 -18.06 -17.51
N LYS A 2 14.83 -17.24 -17.30
CA LYS A 2 13.96 -16.69 -18.36
C LYS A 2 14.36 -15.25 -18.67
N LEU A 3 14.26 -14.82 -19.92
CA LEU A 3 14.43 -13.44 -20.35
C LEU A 3 13.08 -12.86 -20.77
N TYR A 4 12.75 -11.68 -20.27
CA TYR A 4 11.59 -10.90 -20.69
C TYR A 4 12.07 -9.72 -21.51
N LYS A 5 11.74 -9.70 -22.81
CA LYS A 5 12.12 -8.63 -23.74
C LYS A 5 10.98 -7.64 -23.92
N ALA A 6 11.27 -6.36 -23.71
CA ALA A 6 10.31 -5.25 -23.84
C ALA A 6 11.03 -3.89 -23.83
N ASN A 7 10.27 -2.79 -23.86
CA ASN A 7 10.75 -1.47 -23.47
C ASN A 7 10.65 -1.32 -21.95
N ILE A 8 11.79 -1.31 -21.27
CA ILE A 8 11.89 -1.40 -19.82
C ILE A 8 12.00 -0.01 -19.20
N ILE A 9 11.17 0.29 -18.19
CA ILE A 9 11.24 1.53 -17.42
C ILE A 9 11.09 1.20 -15.94
N PHE A 10 12.03 1.64 -15.11
CA PHE A 10 11.97 1.51 -13.65
C PHE A 10 12.76 2.65 -12.98
N THR A 11 12.87 2.64 -11.67
CA THR A 11 13.66 3.62 -10.93
C THR A 11 14.67 2.92 -10.00
N ARG A 12 15.93 3.38 -10.03
CA ARG A 12 16.93 3.09 -8.98
C ARG A 12 16.89 4.20 -7.92
N GLU A 13 16.88 5.44 -8.40
CA GLU A 13 16.81 6.64 -7.58
C GLU A 13 15.52 7.41 -7.88
N LYS A 14 15.06 8.20 -6.93
CA LYS A 14 13.76 8.88 -7.01
C LYS A 14 13.66 9.97 -8.09
N ASP A 15 14.77 10.50 -8.51
CA ASP A 15 14.83 11.69 -9.39
C ASP A 15 14.92 11.38 -10.88
N ARG A 16 15.08 10.11 -11.26
CA ARG A 16 15.21 9.70 -12.67
C ARG A 16 14.66 8.30 -12.94
N PHE A 17 14.24 8.12 -14.18
CA PHE A 17 13.96 6.80 -14.74
C PHE A 17 15.23 6.13 -15.27
N GLU A 18 15.33 4.83 -15.05
CA GLU A 18 16.19 3.93 -15.82
C GLU A 18 15.37 3.43 -17.01
N VAL A 19 15.94 3.56 -18.22
CA VAL A 19 15.23 3.25 -19.47
C VAL A 19 16.11 2.33 -20.33
N VAL A 20 15.57 1.19 -20.77
CA VAL A 20 16.25 0.29 -21.71
C VAL A 20 15.28 -0.06 -22.84
N GLU A 21 15.53 0.52 -24.03
CA GLU A 21 14.73 0.27 -25.23
C GLU A 21 15.03 -1.12 -25.78
N ASN A 22 13.96 -1.88 -26.12
CA ASN A 22 14.08 -3.27 -26.62
C ASN A 22 15.02 -4.12 -25.77
N GLY A 23 15.03 -3.88 -24.45
CA GLY A 23 15.92 -4.53 -23.50
C GLY A 23 15.40 -5.85 -22.98
N TYR A 24 16.20 -6.45 -22.11
CA TYR A 24 15.93 -7.75 -21.50
C TYR A 24 16.01 -7.64 -19.99
N VAL A 25 15.03 -8.22 -19.28
CA VAL A 25 15.13 -8.51 -17.84
C VAL A 25 15.36 -10.00 -17.69
N GLY A 26 16.51 -10.39 -17.14
CA GLY A 26 16.79 -11.78 -16.78
C GLY A 26 16.20 -12.10 -15.42
N VAL A 27 15.41 -13.19 -15.33
CA VAL A 27 14.77 -13.64 -14.11
C VAL A 27 15.09 -15.09 -13.82
N GLU A 28 15.53 -15.35 -12.60
CA GLU A 28 15.79 -16.69 -12.08
C GLU A 28 15.24 -16.84 -10.67
N ASN A 29 14.54 -17.94 -10.41
CA ASN A 29 13.90 -18.20 -9.11
C ASN A 29 13.03 -17.03 -8.60
N GLY A 30 12.32 -16.38 -9.52
CA GLY A 30 11.43 -15.25 -9.19
C GLY A 30 12.14 -13.93 -8.92
N ARG A 31 13.47 -13.85 -9.12
CA ARG A 31 14.28 -12.66 -8.87
C ARG A 31 14.96 -12.16 -10.13
N VAL A 32 15.09 -10.85 -10.20
CA VAL A 32 15.86 -10.18 -11.26
C VAL A 32 17.34 -10.53 -11.11
N VAL A 33 17.93 -11.03 -12.19
CA VAL A 33 19.37 -11.26 -12.30
C VAL A 33 20.07 -10.00 -12.79
N ASP A 34 19.57 -9.41 -13.87
CA ASP A 34 20.07 -8.16 -14.43
C ASP A 34 19.08 -7.59 -15.45
N VAL A 35 19.34 -6.34 -15.89
CA VAL A 35 18.66 -5.67 -17.01
C VAL A 35 19.71 -5.24 -18.02
N ALA A 36 19.56 -5.64 -19.29
CA ALA A 36 20.53 -5.38 -20.35
C ALA A 36 19.85 -5.04 -21.68
N SER A 37 20.62 -4.37 -22.58
CA SER A 37 20.18 -4.07 -23.95
C SER A 37 20.39 -5.23 -24.93
N SER A 38 21.16 -6.28 -24.55
CA SER A 38 21.40 -7.46 -25.36
C SER A 38 21.24 -8.74 -24.53
N ALA A 39 20.67 -9.78 -25.12
CA ALA A 39 20.57 -11.12 -24.53
C ALA A 39 21.95 -11.76 -24.27
N ASP A 40 22.99 -11.38 -25.01
CA ASP A 40 24.34 -11.95 -24.89
C ASP A 40 24.95 -11.73 -23.50
N VAL A 41 24.53 -10.69 -22.78
CA VAL A 41 24.97 -10.41 -21.39
C VAL A 41 24.64 -11.57 -20.44
N PHE A 42 23.56 -12.31 -20.71
CA PHE A 42 23.08 -13.39 -19.86
C PHE A 42 23.73 -14.77 -20.16
N GLY A 43 24.53 -14.86 -21.22
CA GLY A 43 25.28 -16.07 -21.59
C GLY A 43 24.41 -17.26 -21.98
N GLN A 44 24.94 -18.50 -21.79
CA GLN A 44 24.29 -19.74 -22.24
C GLN A 44 23.22 -20.30 -21.28
N GLN A 45 22.93 -19.63 -20.16
CA GLN A 45 21.98 -20.13 -19.14
C GLN A 45 20.53 -19.75 -19.44
N VAL A 46 20.26 -19.17 -20.61
CA VAL A 46 18.92 -18.76 -21.02
C VAL A 46 18.12 -19.97 -21.49
N GLU A 47 17.01 -20.25 -20.83
CA GLU A 47 16.11 -21.35 -21.17
C GLU A 47 14.99 -20.90 -22.11
N GLU A 48 14.52 -19.66 -21.92
CA GLU A 48 13.37 -19.12 -22.63
C GLU A 48 13.51 -17.60 -22.81
N VAL A 49 13.09 -17.08 -23.95
CA VAL A 49 12.94 -15.64 -24.21
C VAL A 49 11.47 -15.36 -24.52
N ILE A 50 10.85 -14.53 -23.69
CA ILE A 50 9.46 -14.09 -23.87
C ILE A 50 9.51 -12.66 -24.40
N ASP A 51 9.11 -12.47 -25.67
CA ASP A 51 9.18 -11.17 -26.36
C ASP A 51 7.81 -10.48 -26.34
N TYR A 52 7.72 -9.36 -25.65
CA TYR A 52 6.52 -8.52 -25.59
C TYR A 52 6.48 -7.43 -26.67
N GLY A 53 7.44 -7.40 -27.57
CA GLY A 53 7.53 -6.42 -28.67
C GLY A 53 7.71 -5.00 -28.15
N ASP A 54 6.88 -4.09 -28.65
CA ASP A 54 6.97 -2.65 -28.32
C ASP A 54 6.30 -2.26 -27.00
N ARG A 55 5.77 -3.21 -26.21
CA ARG A 55 5.11 -2.95 -24.93
C ARG A 55 6.09 -2.43 -23.88
N LEU A 56 5.54 -1.71 -22.88
CA LEU A 56 6.31 -1.28 -21.73
C LEU A 56 6.35 -2.39 -20.67
N LEU A 57 7.51 -2.60 -20.06
CA LEU A 57 7.69 -3.45 -18.88
C LEU A 57 8.11 -2.57 -17.70
N ILE A 58 7.27 -2.52 -16.67
CA ILE A 58 7.44 -1.68 -15.48
C ILE A 58 7.31 -2.50 -14.20
N PRO A 59 7.89 -2.09 -13.05
CA PRO A 59 7.56 -2.68 -11.76
C PRO A 59 6.07 -2.57 -11.44
N ALA A 60 5.53 -3.60 -10.79
CA ALA A 60 4.14 -3.59 -10.34
C ALA A 60 3.90 -2.58 -9.21
N MET A 61 2.64 -2.18 -9.05
CA MET A 61 2.22 -1.21 -8.02
C MET A 61 2.09 -1.88 -6.65
N ASN A 62 2.32 -1.07 -5.60
CA ASN A 62 2.15 -1.47 -4.21
C ASN A 62 1.17 -0.50 -3.54
N ASP A 63 0.14 -1.02 -2.87
CA ASP A 63 -0.82 -0.24 -2.09
C ASP A 63 -0.50 -0.36 -0.59
N MET A 64 -0.04 0.72 0.01
CA MET A 64 0.48 0.71 1.38
C MET A 64 -0.58 1.00 2.43
N HIS A 65 -1.83 1.23 2.02
CA HIS A 65 -2.95 1.44 2.92
C HIS A 65 -4.28 1.30 2.19
N VAL A 66 -5.03 0.27 2.54
CA VAL A 66 -6.35 0.01 1.97
C VAL A 66 -7.22 -0.78 2.95
N HIS A 67 -8.53 -0.50 2.97
CA HIS A 67 -9.51 -1.18 3.83
C HIS A 67 -10.39 -2.14 3.02
N ALA A 68 -10.07 -3.43 3.03
CA ALA A 68 -10.85 -4.45 2.32
C ALA A 68 -12.32 -4.52 2.81
N GLY A 69 -12.55 -4.29 4.12
CA GLY A 69 -13.88 -4.26 4.72
C GLY A 69 -14.77 -3.09 4.26
N GLN A 70 -14.21 -2.11 3.59
CA GLN A 70 -14.93 -0.92 3.10
C GLN A 70 -15.14 -0.93 1.58
N TYR A 71 -14.65 -1.96 0.89
CA TYR A 71 -14.63 -2.04 -0.58
C TYR A 71 -15.99 -1.71 -1.23
N ARG A 72 -17.10 -2.19 -0.63
CA ARG A 72 -18.43 -1.93 -1.17
C ARG A 72 -18.87 -0.46 -1.09
N ASN A 73 -18.30 0.31 -0.17
CA ASN A 73 -18.65 1.72 0.02
C ASN A 73 -17.88 2.68 -0.89
N GLN A 74 -17.05 2.15 -1.78
CA GLN A 74 -16.28 2.95 -2.73
C GLN A 74 -17.15 3.96 -3.49
N GLY A 75 -16.82 5.26 -3.36
CA GLY A 75 -17.54 6.34 -4.02
C GLY A 75 -18.89 6.71 -3.40
N ILE A 76 -19.21 6.22 -2.20
CA ILE A 76 -20.47 6.51 -1.49
C ILE A 76 -20.23 7.54 -0.41
N SER A 77 -21.07 8.59 -0.35
CA SER A 77 -21.10 9.63 0.70
C SER A 77 -19.78 10.38 0.87
N MET A 78 -19.18 10.76 -0.24
CA MET A 78 -17.94 11.55 -0.29
C MET A 78 -18.13 13.02 0.05
N ASP A 79 -19.32 13.43 0.45
CA ASP A 79 -19.71 14.78 0.90
C ASP A 79 -19.77 14.92 2.44
N LEU A 80 -19.37 13.90 3.18
CA LEU A 80 -19.32 13.89 4.64
C LEU A 80 -17.89 14.08 5.17
N ALA A 81 -17.80 14.62 6.40
CA ALA A 81 -16.54 14.67 7.13
C ALA A 81 -16.22 13.31 7.77
N LEU A 82 -14.92 13.06 8.07
CA LEU A 82 -14.38 11.77 8.52
C LEU A 82 -15.22 11.06 9.59
N LEU A 83 -15.49 11.71 10.74
CA LEU A 83 -16.15 11.03 11.86
C LEU A 83 -17.63 10.71 11.58
N GLU A 84 -18.31 11.57 10.84
CA GLU A 84 -19.70 11.35 10.42
C GLU A 84 -19.76 10.22 9.40
N TRP A 85 -18.84 10.19 8.43
CA TRP A 85 -18.72 9.14 7.43
C TRP A 85 -18.41 7.78 8.06
N LEU A 86 -17.49 7.71 9.05
CA LEU A 86 -17.16 6.48 9.78
C LEU A 86 -18.42 5.88 10.45
N ASN A 87 -19.19 6.69 11.18
CA ASN A 87 -20.34 6.22 11.95
C ASN A 87 -21.52 5.79 11.06
N ASN A 88 -21.77 6.52 9.96
CA ASN A 88 -22.97 6.30 9.14
C ASN A 88 -22.79 5.25 8.06
N TYR A 89 -21.56 5.05 7.56
CA TYR A 89 -21.30 4.17 6.40
C TYR A 89 -20.25 3.12 6.69
N THR A 90 -19.12 3.48 7.25
CA THR A 90 -17.95 2.60 7.39
C THR A 90 -18.21 1.49 8.42
N PHE A 91 -18.51 1.84 9.65
CA PHE A 91 -18.73 0.84 10.72
C PHE A 91 -19.92 -0.08 10.43
N PRO A 92 -21.09 0.39 9.94
CA PRO A 92 -22.17 -0.48 9.52
C PRO A 92 -21.80 -1.44 8.38
N GLU A 93 -20.92 -1.05 7.47
CA GLU A 93 -20.46 -1.93 6.41
C GLU A 93 -19.47 -2.98 6.92
N GLU A 94 -18.44 -2.58 7.69
CA GLU A 94 -17.45 -3.48 8.26
C GLU A 94 -18.08 -4.55 9.16
N ALA A 95 -19.16 -4.24 9.90
CA ALA A 95 -19.88 -5.19 10.74
C ALA A 95 -20.51 -6.37 9.96
N LYS A 96 -20.82 -6.19 8.68
CA LYS A 96 -21.39 -7.27 7.83
C LYS A 96 -20.40 -8.39 7.54
N TYR A 97 -19.12 -8.14 7.72
CA TYR A 97 -18.08 -9.14 7.50
C TYR A 97 -17.99 -10.20 8.61
N SER A 98 -18.83 -10.13 9.64
CA SER A 98 -19.10 -11.23 10.55
C SER A 98 -19.75 -12.43 9.83
N ASP A 99 -20.50 -12.20 8.73
CA ASP A 99 -20.96 -13.26 7.83
C ASP A 99 -19.85 -13.57 6.80
N THR A 100 -19.20 -14.71 6.94
CA THR A 100 -18.12 -15.17 6.06
C THR A 100 -18.55 -15.36 4.60
N ARG A 101 -19.84 -15.60 4.31
CA ARG A 101 -20.37 -15.66 2.94
C ARG A 101 -20.36 -14.25 2.31
N TYR A 102 -20.78 -13.25 3.11
CA TYR A 102 -20.70 -11.86 2.69
C TYR A 102 -19.23 -11.45 2.46
N ALA A 103 -18.36 -11.75 3.41
CA ALA A 103 -16.93 -11.49 3.33
C ALA A 103 -16.31 -12.12 2.08
N ARG A 104 -16.59 -13.40 1.80
CA ARG A 104 -16.07 -14.13 0.62
C ARG A 104 -16.44 -13.42 -0.67
N ARG A 105 -17.69 -13.03 -0.84
CA ARG A 105 -18.16 -12.33 -2.02
C ARG A 105 -17.51 -10.96 -2.21
N MET A 106 -17.35 -10.18 -1.13
CA MET A 106 -16.76 -8.85 -1.22
C MET A 106 -15.24 -8.91 -1.38
N TYR A 107 -14.58 -9.74 -0.61
CA TYR A 107 -13.12 -9.88 -0.65
C TYR A 107 -12.62 -10.48 -1.97
N SER A 108 -13.35 -11.43 -2.57
CA SER A 108 -12.96 -11.94 -3.88
C SER A 108 -12.98 -10.86 -4.96
N ARG A 109 -13.98 -9.96 -4.94
CA ARG A 109 -14.06 -8.80 -5.83
C ARG A 109 -12.93 -7.78 -5.55
N PHE A 110 -12.64 -7.53 -4.29
CA PHE A 110 -11.56 -6.65 -3.87
C PHE A 110 -10.19 -7.15 -4.38
N VAL A 111 -9.88 -8.43 -4.16
CA VAL A 111 -8.61 -9.05 -4.64
C VAL A 111 -8.55 -9.04 -6.17
N HIS A 112 -9.68 -9.35 -6.84
CA HIS A 112 -9.77 -9.26 -8.30
C HIS A 112 -9.48 -7.83 -8.80
N ASP A 113 -10.06 -6.80 -8.18
CA ASP A 113 -9.86 -5.42 -8.64
C ASP A 113 -8.44 -4.90 -8.32
N LEU A 114 -7.79 -5.32 -7.23
CA LEU A 114 -6.36 -5.05 -7.03
C LEU A 114 -5.53 -5.62 -8.18
N TRP A 115 -5.76 -6.89 -8.53
CA TRP A 115 -5.11 -7.53 -9.69
C TRP A 115 -5.41 -6.76 -10.97
N ARG A 116 -6.67 -6.43 -11.21
CA ARG A 116 -7.13 -5.69 -12.39
C ARG A 116 -6.35 -4.38 -12.58
N TYR A 117 -6.13 -3.64 -11.50
CA TYR A 117 -5.40 -2.37 -11.53
C TYR A 117 -3.87 -2.51 -11.40
N GLY A 118 -3.33 -3.71 -11.41
CA GLY A 118 -1.88 -3.96 -11.38
C GLY A 118 -1.22 -3.76 -10.01
N THR A 119 -2.00 -3.80 -8.94
CA THR A 119 -1.47 -3.79 -7.57
C THR A 119 -1.15 -5.23 -7.17
N MET A 120 0.15 -5.55 -7.10
CA MET A 120 0.59 -6.92 -6.80
C MET A 120 0.95 -7.13 -5.33
N ARG A 121 1.14 -6.04 -4.56
CA ARG A 121 1.33 -6.12 -3.11
C ARG A 121 0.55 -5.04 -2.39
N THR A 122 0.09 -5.39 -1.18
CA THR A 122 -0.73 -4.46 -0.40
C THR A 122 -0.54 -4.64 1.11
N ALA A 123 -0.65 -3.53 1.86
CA ALA A 123 -0.85 -3.53 3.30
C ALA A 123 -2.32 -3.22 3.58
N THR A 124 -3.06 -4.25 4.00
CA THR A 124 -4.52 -4.25 4.00
C THR A 124 -5.09 -4.35 5.40
N PHE A 125 -6.00 -3.44 5.72
CA PHE A 125 -6.91 -3.56 6.86
C PHE A 125 -8.06 -4.49 6.48
N ALA A 126 -8.26 -5.58 7.23
CA ALA A 126 -9.46 -6.41 7.13
C ALA A 126 -10.60 -5.78 7.96
N THR A 127 -11.25 -6.57 8.81
CA THR A 127 -12.18 -6.10 9.84
C THR A 127 -11.76 -6.66 11.20
N THR A 128 -12.56 -6.48 12.25
CA THR A 128 -12.29 -7.07 13.57
C THR A 128 -12.51 -8.59 13.60
N HIS A 129 -13.14 -9.15 12.58
CA HIS A 129 -13.57 -10.56 12.56
C HIS A 129 -12.44 -11.50 12.10
N LEU A 130 -12.01 -12.39 12.98
CA LEU A 130 -10.92 -13.34 12.75
C LEU A 130 -11.14 -14.21 11.50
N GLU A 131 -12.31 -14.86 11.38
CA GLU A 131 -12.58 -15.79 10.28
C GLU A 131 -12.62 -15.10 8.92
N SER A 132 -13.12 -13.88 8.86
CA SER A 132 -13.11 -13.08 7.64
C SER A 132 -11.69 -12.61 7.27
N THR A 133 -10.85 -12.35 8.28
CA THR A 133 -9.44 -12.04 8.05
C THR A 133 -8.69 -13.22 7.48
N ARG A 134 -8.89 -14.44 8.04
CA ARG A 134 -8.34 -15.68 7.47
C ARG A 134 -8.75 -15.86 6.02
N LEU A 135 -10.02 -15.70 5.74
CA LEU A 135 -10.56 -15.80 4.38
C LEU A 135 -9.90 -14.82 3.40
N LEU A 136 -9.67 -13.57 3.82
CA LEU A 136 -8.97 -12.60 3.00
C LEU A 136 -7.52 -13.01 2.71
N MET A 137 -6.82 -13.54 3.71
CA MET A 137 -5.46 -14.06 3.56
C MET A 137 -5.42 -15.26 2.60
N GLU A 138 -6.41 -16.17 2.70
CA GLU A 138 -6.55 -17.30 1.76
C GLU A 138 -6.77 -16.83 0.32
N LEU A 139 -7.64 -15.85 0.10
CA LEU A 139 -7.92 -15.31 -1.23
C LEU A 139 -6.67 -14.66 -1.86
N PHE A 140 -5.87 -13.93 -1.10
CA PHE A 140 -4.59 -13.40 -1.58
C PHE A 140 -3.58 -14.52 -1.93
N ARG A 141 -3.50 -15.55 -1.08
CA ARG A 141 -2.63 -16.71 -1.33
C ARG A 141 -3.05 -17.45 -2.59
N GLU A 142 -4.34 -17.73 -2.76
CA GLU A 142 -4.89 -18.38 -3.95
C GLU A 142 -4.66 -17.56 -5.23
N ALA A 143 -4.76 -16.24 -5.14
CA ALA A 143 -4.45 -15.33 -6.24
C ALA A 143 -2.95 -15.25 -6.56
N GLY A 144 -2.04 -15.71 -5.68
CA GLY A 144 -0.60 -15.57 -5.86
C GLY A 144 -0.06 -14.15 -5.67
N MET A 145 -0.85 -13.27 -5.03
CA MET A 145 -0.51 -11.88 -4.78
C MET A 145 0.12 -11.71 -3.39
N GLY A 146 0.96 -10.69 -3.22
CA GLY A 146 1.56 -10.38 -1.93
C GLY A 146 0.67 -9.49 -1.07
N ALA A 147 0.50 -9.84 0.22
CA ALA A 147 -0.28 -9.02 1.14
C ALA A 147 0.23 -9.10 2.58
N LEU A 148 0.25 -7.95 3.24
CA LEU A 148 0.24 -7.88 4.69
C LEU A 148 -1.20 -7.61 5.12
N VAL A 149 -1.84 -8.57 5.77
CA VAL A 149 -3.25 -8.48 6.13
C VAL A 149 -3.41 -8.36 7.63
N GLY A 150 -4.07 -7.30 8.07
CA GLY A 150 -4.28 -7.03 9.48
C GLY A 150 -5.74 -7.19 9.91
N LYS A 151 -5.96 -8.05 10.91
CA LYS A 151 -7.19 -7.99 11.68
C LYS A 151 -7.20 -6.67 12.45
N VAL A 152 -8.26 -5.88 12.28
CA VAL A 152 -8.39 -4.60 12.99
C VAL A 152 -8.66 -4.86 14.47
N ASN A 153 -7.99 -4.11 15.34
CA ASN A 153 -8.20 -4.14 16.77
C ASN A 153 -8.88 -2.86 17.24
N MET A 154 -10.01 -3.01 17.94
CA MET A 154 -10.80 -1.90 18.52
C MET A 154 -11.55 -2.38 19.77
N ASP A 155 -11.49 -1.60 20.85
CA ASP A 155 -12.21 -1.89 22.10
C ASP A 155 -12.97 -0.68 22.67
N ARG A 156 -12.98 0.45 21.93
CA ARG A 156 -13.75 1.66 22.32
C ARG A 156 -14.13 2.52 21.11
N ASN A 157 -15.05 3.46 21.33
CA ASN A 157 -15.46 4.50 20.38
C ASN A 157 -15.85 3.97 18.98
N SER A 158 -16.57 2.84 18.97
CA SER A 158 -17.14 2.23 17.77
C SER A 158 -18.49 1.60 18.10
N ILE A 159 -19.16 0.99 17.12
CA ILE A 159 -20.38 0.23 17.33
C ILE A 159 -20.07 -1.12 18.00
N ASP A 160 -20.99 -1.62 18.83
CA ASP A 160 -20.80 -2.87 19.60
C ASP A 160 -20.38 -4.08 18.72
N ALA A 161 -20.91 -4.14 17.50
CA ALA A 161 -20.61 -5.22 16.54
C ALA A 161 -19.14 -5.27 16.07
N LEU A 162 -18.36 -4.22 16.31
CA LEU A 162 -16.94 -4.13 15.96
C LEU A 162 -16.02 -4.01 17.18
N LEU A 163 -16.58 -3.98 18.39
CA LEU A 163 -15.78 -3.97 19.61
C LEU A 163 -15.43 -5.39 20.04
N GLU A 164 -14.24 -5.54 20.58
CA GLU A 164 -13.72 -6.79 21.15
C GLU A 164 -13.03 -6.50 22.49
N THR A 165 -12.95 -7.49 23.35
CA THR A 165 -12.12 -7.38 24.56
C THR A 165 -10.64 -7.51 24.20
N VAL A 166 -9.76 -7.04 25.07
CA VAL A 166 -8.29 -7.17 24.87
C VAL A 166 -7.90 -8.65 24.76
N ASP A 167 -8.44 -9.51 25.60
CA ASP A 167 -8.13 -10.96 25.59
C ASP A 167 -8.57 -11.63 24.28
N GLU A 168 -9.75 -11.27 23.74
CA GLU A 168 -10.20 -11.76 22.43
C GLU A 168 -9.31 -11.28 21.29
N ALA A 169 -8.89 -10.00 21.32
CA ALA A 169 -7.97 -9.43 20.34
C ALA A 169 -6.61 -10.13 20.37
N GLU A 170 -6.04 -10.32 21.55
CA GLU A 170 -4.76 -11.02 21.73
C GLU A 170 -4.82 -12.45 21.20
N ALA A 171 -5.83 -13.22 21.60
CA ALA A 171 -6.00 -14.60 21.15
C ALA A 171 -6.17 -14.70 19.61
N ALA A 172 -6.95 -13.79 19.02
CA ALA A 172 -7.17 -13.75 17.58
C ALA A 172 -5.90 -13.37 16.80
N ASN A 173 -5.15 -12.38 17.28
CA ASN A 173 -3.86 -11.99 16.69
C ASN A 173 -2.85 -13.14 16.77
N GLU A 174 -2.73 -13.80 17.94
CA GLU A 174 -1.82 -14.94 18.12
C GLU A 174 -2.16 -16.11 17.19
N ALA A 175 -3.45 -16.38 16.98
CA ALA A 175 -3.90 -17.42 16.05
C ALA A 175 -3.46 -17.10 14.62
N LEU A 176 -3.68 -15.85 14.14
CA LEU A 176 -3.23 -15.43 12.80
C LEU A 176 -1.71 -15.47 12.67
N ILE A 177 -0.98 -15.02 13.68
CA ILE A 177 0.49 -15.03 13.69
C ILE A 177 1.00 -16.48 13.64
N ALA A 178 0.45 -17.38 14.43
CA ALA A 178 0.84 -18.78 14.44
C ALA A 178 0.60 -19.49 13.10
N GLU A 179 -0.47 -19.11 12.39
CA GLU A 179 -0.86 -19.72 11.13
C GLU A 179 -0.13 -19.13 9.92
N TRP A 180 0.21 -17.82 9.93
CA TRP A 180 0.59 -17.07 8.73
C TRP A 180 1.93 -16.33 8.83
N ASN A 181 2.60 -16.27 9.97
CA ASN A 181 3.85 -15.50 10.10
C ASN A 181 5.07 -16.30 9.59
N ASP A 182 5.02 -16.73 8.35
CA ASP A 182 6.15 -17.32 7.63
C ASP A 182 6.87 -16.22 6.83
N PRO A 183 8.16 -15.92 7.09
CA PRO A 183 8.90 -14.86 6.42
C PRO A 183 9.05 -15.07 4.90
N ASP A 184 8.97 -16.31 4.43
CA ASP A 184 9.06 -16.65 3.01
C ASP A 184 7.71 -16.59 2.28
N SER A 185 6.59 -16.47 3.02
CA SER A 185 5.26 -16.35 2.46
C SER A 185 5.01 -14.97 1.82
N LEU A 186 4.26 -14.95 0.72
CA LEU A 186 3.74 -13.71 0.11
C LEU A 186 2.65 -13.05 0.97
N VAL A 187 1.90 -13.85 1.72
CA VAL A 187 0.80 -13.37 2.57
C VAL A 187 1.17 -13.56 4.03
N ARG A 188 1.20 -12.45 4.78
CA ARG A 188 1.61 -12.46 6.20
C ARG A 188 0.72 -11.54 7.03
N PRO A 189 0.65 -11.75 8.36
CA PRO A 189 -0.08 -10.85 9.24
C PRO A 189 0.67 -9.53 9.44
N ILE A 190 -0.11 -8.48 9.72
CA ILE A 190 0.35 -7.19 10.21
C ILE A 190 -0.55 -6.76 11.36
N LEU A 191 -0.01 -6.39 12.51
CA LEU A 191 -0.82 -5.94 13.64
C LEU A 191 -1.45 -4.58 13.35
N THR A 192 -2.75 -4.48 13.59
CA THR A 192 -3.56 -3.37 13.09
C THR A 192 -4.44 -2.76 14.19
N PRO A 193 -3.86 -2.13 15.23
CA PRO A 193 -4.64 -1.22 16.05
C PRO A 193 -5.18 -0.10 15.14
N ARG A 194 -6.53 0.04 15.06
CA ARG A 194 -7.10 0.93 14.05
C ARG A 194 -6.54 2.34 14.14
N PHE A 195 -6.64 2.95 15.31
CA PHE A 195 -6.02 4.24 15.66
C PHE A 195 -6.21 4.48 17.18
N ILE A 196 -5.49 5.44 17.75
CA ILE A 196 -5.56 5.71 19.20
C ILE A 196 -7.01 5.93 19.70
N PRO A 197 -7.89 6.69 19.01
CA PRO A 197 -9.26 6.89 19.49
C PRO A 197 -10.07 5.63 19.71
N SER A 198 -9.85 4.57 18.93
CA SER A 198 -10.62 3.31 19.02
C SER A 198 -9.93 2.20 19.81
N CYS A 199 -8.74 2.45 20.35
CA CYS A 199 -7.97 1.47 21.13
C CYS A 199 -7.68 2.01 22.53
N SER A 200 -8.04 1.24 23.56
CA SER A 200 -7.65 1.58 24.93
C SER A 200 -6.15 1.44 25.15
N PRO A 201 -5.58 2.05 26.21
CA PRO A 201 -4.18 1.84 26.57
C PRO A 201 -3.81 0.36 26.76
N ALA A 202 -4.75 -0.47 27.22
CA ALA A 202 -4.55 -1.91 27.35
C ALA A 202 -4.46 -2.61 25.99
N MET A 203 -5.36 -2.29 25.05
CA MET A 203 -5.33 -2.80 23.67
C MET A 203 -4.03 -2.40 22.94
N LEU A 204 -3.62 -1.14 23.06
CA LEU A 204 -2.38 -0.65 22.43
C LEU A 204 -1.14 -1.36 22.99
N ARG A 205 -1.09 -1.56 24.30
CA ARG A 205 0.00 -2.30 24.96
C ARG A 205 0.06 -3.75 24.50
N ALA A 206 -1.06 -4.43 24.46
CA ALA A 206 -1.17 -5.81 23.99
C ALA A 206 -0.66 -5.95 22.54
N CYS A 207 -1.11 -5.08 21.64
CA CYS A 207 -0.62 -5.05 20.26
C CYS A 207 0.90 -4.78 20.18
N GLY A 208 1.44 -3.85 20.98
CA GLY A 208 2.87 -3.54 21.00
C GLY A 208 3.73 -4.69 21.52
N GLU A 209 3.27 -5.36 22.57
CA GLU A 209 3.94 -6.55 23.13
C GLU A 209 3.94 -7.71 22.13
N GLN A 210 2.81 -7.98 21.46
CA GLN A 210 2.71 -8.99 20.41
C GLN A 210 3.60 -8.66 19.21
N ALA A 211 3.63 -7.39 18.74
CA ALA A 211 4.50 -6.95 17.66
C ALA A 211 5.96 -7.29 17.94
N GLN A 212 6.44 -6.95 19.14
CA GLN A 212 7.82 -7.18 19.54
C GLN A 212 8.11 -8.66 19.81
N LYS A 213 7.20 -9.38 20.46
CA LYS A 213 7.35 -10.82 20.76
C LYS A 213 7.50 -11.66 19.51
N TYR A 214 6.67 -11.38 18.49
CA TYR A 214 6.60 -12.17 17.26
C TYR A 214 7.30 -11.52 16.06
N GLN A 215 7.89 -10.34 16.23
CA GLN A 215 8.55 -9.56 15.18
C GLN A 215 7.64 -9.32 13.97
N VAL A 216 6.36 -9.05 14.22
CA VAL A 216 5.34 -8.77 13.22
C VAL A 216 5.27 -7.27 12.96
N PRO A 217 5.12 -6.82 11.70
CA PRO A 217 4.97 -5.40 11.38
C PRO A 217 3.66 -4.82 11.95
N VAL A 218 3.59 -3.50 12.02
CA VAL A 218 2.45 -2.73 12.51
C VAL A 218 1.95 -1.77 11.46
N GLN A 219 0.63 -1.57 11.38
CA GLN A 219 0.01 -0.48 10.62
C GLN A 219 -1.07 0.22 11.44
N SER A 220 -1.22 1.54 11.24
CA SER A 220 -2.26 2.34 11.87
C SER A 220 -2.44 3.68 11.14
N HIS A 221 -3.30 4.57 11.69
CA HIS A 221 -3.53 5.92 11.20
C HIS A 221 -2.81 6.94 12.10
N LEU A 222 -2.32 8.02 11.52
CA LEU A 222 -1.56 9.04 12.25
C LEU A 222 -1.87 10.45 11.76
N SER A 223 -2.25 11.33 12.68
CA SER A 223 -2.34 12.79 12.48
C SER A 223 -3.10 13.15 11.20
N GLU A 224 -4.24 12.47 10.97
CA GLU A 224 -5.04 12.62 9.76
C GLU A 224 -5.95 13.86 9.85
N ASN A 225 -6.63 14.08 10.99
CA ASN A 225 -7.65 15.10 11.17
C ASN A 225 -7.43 15.88 12.47
N LEU A 226 -7.73 17.19 12.47
CA LEU A 226 -7.54 18.03 13.66
C LEU A 226 -8.45 17.62 14.83
N GLY A 227 -9.68 17.15 14.54
CA GLY A 227 -10.58 16.64 15.57
C GLY A 227 -10.07 15.35 16.19
N GLU A 228 -9.53 14.46 15.37
CA GLU A 228 -8.85 13.24 15.82
C GLU A 228 -7.63 13.56 16.71
N ILE A 229 -6.78 14.50 16.30
CA ILE A 229 -5.59 14.92 17.07
C ILE A 229 -6.02 15.52 18.43
N ALA A 230 -7.09 16.31 18.46
CA ALA A 230 -7.62 16.85 19.71
C ALA A 230 -8.10 15.75 20.66
N LEU A 231 -8.83 14.77 20.13
CA LEU A 231 -9.28 13.61 20.89
C LEU A 231 -8.11 12.77 21.43
N VAL A 232 -7.06 12.58 20.64
CA VAL A 232 -5.85 11.87 21.10
C VAL A 232 -5.18 12.59 22.26
N ARG A 233 -5.11 13.92 22.24
CA ARG A 233 -4.57 14.71 23.36
C ARG A 233 -5.36 14.54 24.66
N GLU A 234 -6.67 14.34 24.55
CA GLU A 234 -7.53 14.07 25.70
C GLU A 234 -7.36 12.63 26.23
N LEU A 235 -7.22 11.67 25.32
CA LEU A 235 -7.10 10.25 25.66
C LEU A 235 -5.69 9.87 26.16
N GLU A 236 -4.66 10.54 25.65
CA GLU A 236 -3.23 10.28 25.93
C GLU A 236 -2.53 11.59 26.41
N PRO A 237 -2.95 12.17 27.55
CA PRO A 237 -2.49 13.50 27.99
C PRO A 237 -0.98 13.57 28.33
N GLU A 238 -0.34 12.42 28.54
CA GLU A 238 1.08 12.36 28.78
C GLU A 238 1.93 12.34 27.50
N SER A 239 1.31 12.22 26.33
CA SER A 239 2.01 12.19 25.04
C SER A 239 2.22 13.62 24.54
N ARG A 240 3.42 13.89 24.03
CA ARG A 240 3.80 15.22 23.51
C ARG A 240 3.12 15.53 22.19
N PHE A 241 2.90 14.51 21.38
CA PHE A 241 2.25 14.54 20.07
C PHE A 241 1.69 13.15 19.74
N TYR A 242 0.93 13.02 18.66
CA TYR A 242 0.20 11.80 18.36
C TYR A 242 1.12 10.57 18.19
N GLY A 243 2.20 10.69 17.41
CA GLY A 243 3.17 9.59 17.22
C GLY A 243 3.90 9.18 18.51
N ASP A 244 4.06 10.10 19.47
CA ASP A 244 4.62 9.80 20.80
C ASP A 244 3.69 8.85 21.59
N ALA A 245 2.37 8.94 21.41
CA ALA A 245 1.43 8.00 22.01
C ALA A 245 1.68 6.57 21.51
N TYR A 246 1.85 6.36 20.21
CA TYR A 246 2.21 5.05 19.66
C TYR A 246 3.58 4.57 20.12
N ASP A 247 4.59 5.46 20.17
CA ASP A 247 5.95 5.09 20.58
C ASP A 247 6.00 4.56 22.02
N ARG A 248 5.19 5.13 22.92
CA ARG A 248 5.05 4.70 24.31
C ARG A 248 4.50 3.28 24.46
N TYR A 249 3.69 2.83 23.50
CA TYR A 249 3.15 1.46 23.46
C TYR A 249 3.99 0.49 22.61
N GLY A 250 5.13 0.95 22.07
CA GLY A 250 5.98 0.08 21.25
C GLY A 250 5.46 -0.18 19.85
N LEU A 251 4.63 0.73 19.32
CA LEU A 251 3.93 0.62 18.03
C LEU A 251 4.45 1.60 16.97
N PHE A 252 5.64 2.18 17.18
CA PHE A 252 6.16 3.24 16.31
C PHE A 252 7.61 2.99 15.88
N GLY A 253 7.83 1.94 15.09
CA GLY A 253 9.13 1.58 14.52
C GLY A 253 9.99 0.66 15.38
N GLN A 254 9.47 0.08 16.45
CA GLN A 254 10.11 -1.03 17.19
C GLN A 254 10.11 -2.32 16.35
N THR A 255 9.09 -2.50 15.53
CA THR A 255 9.06 -3.41 14.38
C THR A 255 8.74 -2.57 13.12
N PRO A 256 8.86 -3.10 11.89
CA PRO A 256 8.50 -2.34 10.70
C PRO A 256 7.09 -1.77 10.82
N THR A 257 6.93 -0.47 10.61
CA THR A 257 5.68 0.25 10.90
C THR A 257 5.26 1.13 9.72
N ILE A 258 3.97 1.06 9.37
CA ILE A 258 3.30 1.94 8.41
C ILE A 258 2.32 2.84 9.16
N MET A 259 2.40 4.15 8.94
CA MET A 259 1.42 5.11 9.42
C MET A 259 0.76 5.80 8.25
N ALA A 260 -0.58 5.68 8.18
CA ALA A 260 -1.37 6.28 7.10
C ALA A 260 -1.61 7.77 7.34
N HIS A 261 -1.78 8.51 6.24
CA HIS A 261 -2.12 9.93 6.14
C HIS A 261 -1.02 10.89 6.56
N CYS A 262 -0.70 11.00 7.84
CA CYS A 262 0.31 11.91 8.40
C CYS A 262 0.15 13.38 7.92
N VAL A 263 -1.12 13.84 7.74
CA VAL A 263 -1.44 15.14 7.15
C VAL A 263 -0.89 16.30 7.98
N PHE A 264 -1.00 16.18 9.30
CA PHE A 264 -0.58 17.21 10.25
C PHE A 264 0.71 16.86 10.98
N SER A 265 1.42 15.84 10.56
CA SER A 265 2.72 15.45 11.15
C SER A 265 3.75 16.55 10.92
N ALA A 266 4.34 17.07 12.00
CA ALA A 266 5.28 18.17 11.97
C ALA A 266 6.25 18.14 13.17
N GLY A 267 7.32 18.95 13.12
CA GLY A 267 8.23 19.17 14.25
C GLY A 267 8.84 17.88 14.79
N GLU A 268 8.69 17.64 16.09
CA GLU A 268 9.26 16.49 16.80
C GLU A 268 8.69 15.13 16.29
N GLU A 269 7.44 15.11 15.79
CA GLU A 269 6.85 13.91 15.24
C GLU A 269 7.62 13.44 14.00
N LEU A 270 8.00 14.37 13.09
CA LEU A 270 8.84 14.04 11.94
C LEU A 270 10.23 13.52 12.35
N GLU A 271 10.82 14.11 13.38
CA GLU A 271 12.11 13.65 13.90
C GLU A 271 12.00 12.23 14.47
N LEU A 272 10.91 11.92 15.15
CA LEU A 272 10.64 10.59 15.67
C LEU A 272 10.42 9.58 14.55
N MET A 273 9.59 9.93 13.54
CA MET A 273 9.34 9.09 12.38
C MET A 273 10.64 8.71 11.65
N ALA A 274 11.51 9.70 11.42
CA ALA A 274 12.81 9.47 10.78
C ALA A 274 13.72 8.55 11.61
N ARG A 275 13.85 8.80 12.93
CA ARG A 275 14.67 7.97 13.83
C ARG A 275 14.16 6.53 13.93
N ARG A 276 12.84 6.34 13.92
CA ARG A 276 12.17 5.06 14.04
C ARG A 276 11.98 4.34 12.70
N ASN A 277 12.39 4.97 11.59
CA ASN A 277 12.22 4.43 10.23
C ASN A 277 10.75 4.05 9.93
N VAL A 278 9.80 4.84 10.40
CA VAL A 278 8.38 4.67 10.12
C VAL A 278 8.10 5.03 8.67
N MET A 279 7.36 4.17 7.96
CA MET A 279 6.90 4.44 6.60
C MET A 279 5.57 5.19 6.63
N VAL A 280 5.45 6.23 5.82
CA VAL A 280 4.19 6.94 5.59
C VAL A 280 3.44 6.29 4.43
N ALA A 281 2.16 5.96 4.62
CA ALA A 281 1.25 5.67 3.52
C ALA A 281 0.48 6.94 3.17
N HIS A 282 0.79 7.54 2.01
CA HIS A 282 0.15 8.77 1.54
C HIS A 282 -1.13 8.47 0.77
N CYS A 283 -2.27 8.94 1.28
CA CYS A 283 -3.61 8.67 0.78
C CYS A 283 -4.28 9.97 0.28
N PRO A 284 -3.82 10.58 -0.85
CA PRO A 284 -4.26 11.92 -1.24
C PRO A 284 -5.75 12.02 -1.56
N THR A 285 -6.32 10.97 -2.16
CA THR A 285 -7.74 10.94 -2.55
C THR A 285 -8.65 10.96 -1.32
N SER A 286 -8.37 10.13 -0.33
CA SER A 286 -9.07 10.11 0.95
C SER A 286 -8.94 11.44 1.69
N ASN A 287 -7.70 11.94 1.81
CA ASN A 287 -7.45 13.20 2.50
C ASN A 287 -8.27 14.38 1.93
N ILE A 288 -8.49 14.38 0.60
CA ILE A 288 -9.31 15.41 -0.05
C ILE A 288 -10.80 15.13 0.17
N ASN A 289 -11.25 13.90 -0.04
CA ASN A 289 -12.67 13.54 0.09
C ASN A 289 -13.19 13.78 1.51
N LEU A 290 -12.41 13.44 2.53
CA LEU A 290 -12.79 13.56 3.95
C LEU A 290 -12.38 14.90 4.58
N ILE A 291 -11.93 15.86 3.78
CA ILE A 291 -11.58 17.24 4.20
C ILE A 291 -10.48 17.24 5.27
N THR A 292 -9.57 16.29 5.23
CA THR A 292 -8.48 16.21 6.23
C THR A 292 -7.28 17.07 5.86
N GLY A 293 -6.99 17.28 4.58
CA GLY A 293 -5.96 18.23 4.15
C GLY A 293 -4.95 17.64 3.13
N ILE A 294 -3.74 18.22 3.08
CA ILE A 294 -2.67 17.80 2.18
C ILE A 294 -1.40 17.51 3.00
N ALA A 295 -0.95 16.27 3.00
CA ALA A 295 0.25 15.85 3.71
C ALA A 295 1.53 16.48 3.13
N PRO A 296 2.53 16.84 3.97
CA PRO A 296 3.76 17.52 3.55
C PRO A 296 4.81 16.54 3.00
N ILE A 297 4.50 15.84 1.90
CA ILE A 297 5.32 14.73 1.37
C ILE A 297 6.76 15.14 1.06
N ARG A 298 6.97 16.37 0.55
CA ARG A 298 8.32 16.89 0.31
C ARG A 298 9.14 16.92 1.60
N ALA A 299 8.55 17.35 2.71
CA ALA A 299 9.23 17.40 4.00
C ALA A 299 9.61 15.99 4.49
N PHE A 300 8.75 15.00 4.27
CA PHE A 300 9.08 13.60 4.60
C PHE A 300 10.28 13.10 3.80
N LEU A 301 10.25 13.27 2.46
CA LEU A 301 11.34 12.85 1.58
C LEU A 301 12.67 13.57 1.87
N ASP A 302 12.62 14.87 2.23
CA ASP A 302 13.81 15.65 2.58
C ASP A 302 14.43 15.20 3.91
N LYS A 303 13.64 14.62 4.81
CA LYS A 303 14.11 14.01 6.07
C LYS A 303 14.51 12.53 5.94
N GLY A 304 14.42 11.96 4.75
CA GLY A 304 14.70 10.55 4.51
C GLY A 304 13.61 9.60 5.03
N ILE A 305 12.43 10.12 5.38
CA ILE A 305 11.27 9.28 5.76
C ILE A 305 10.77 8.58 4.51
N LYS A 306 10.60 7.26 4.60
CA LYS A 306 10.05 6.46 3.51
C LYS A 306 8.56 6.78 3.31
N VAL A 307 8.16 6.90 2.06
CA VAL A 307 6.77 7.13 1.68
C VAL A 307 6.34 6.05 0.68
N GLY A 308 5.17 5.49 0.86
CA GLY A 308 4.43 4.70 -0.11
C GLY A 308 3.09 5.36 -0.41
N LEU A 309 2.37 4.89 -1.42
CA LEU A 309 1.01 5.35 -1.72
C LEU A 309 -0.02 4.40 -1.13
N GLY A 310 -1.14 4.94 -0.69
CA GLY A 310 -2.33 4.20 -0.29
C GLY A 310 -3.55 4.65 -1.09
N SER A 311 -4.36 3.69 -1.54
CA SER A 311 -5.67 3.97 -2.15
C SER A 311 -6.68 4.41 -1.11
N ASP A 312 -6.54 3.83 0.09
CA ASP A 312 -7.43 4.06 1.23
C ASP A 312 -8.93 3.91 0.87
N ILE A 313 -9.26 2.83 0.15
CA ILE A 313 -10.65 2.50 -0.08
C ILE A 313 -11.31 2.21 1.29
N SER A 314 -12.43 2.89 1.66
CA SER A 314 -13.29 3.69 0.80
C SER A 314 -13.27 5.20 1.10
N GLY A 315 -12.42 5.72 1.97
CA GLY A 315 -12.20 7.18 2.05
C GLY A 315 -11.64 7.70 0.73
N GLY A 316 -10.69 6.99 0.15
CA GLY A 316 -10.33 7.11 -1.26
C GLY A 316 -11.38 6.45 -2.17
N HIS A 317 -11.56 6.98 -3.36
CA HIS A 317 -12.55 6.50 -4.33
C HIS A 317 -11.95 5.71 -5.50
N ASP A 318 -10.63 5.59 -5.57
CA ASP A 318 -9.94 4.92 -6.68
C ASP A 318 -8.92 3.90 -6.17
N LEU A 319 -9.13 2.63 -6.52
CA LEU A 319 -8.24 1.52 -6.11
C LEU A 319 -6.97 1.46 -6.97
N SER A 320 -6.91 2.18 -8.09
CA SER A 320 -5.75 2.22 -8.96
C SER A 320 -4.64 3.10 -8.41
N ILE A 321 -3.54 2.52 -7.97
CA ILE A 321 -2.35 3.26 -7.53
C ILE A 321 -1.80 4.17 -8.64
N MET A 322 -1.95 3.81 -9.91
CA MET A 322 -1.56 4.69 -11.03
C MET A 322 -2.40 5.98 -11.05
N ARG A 323 -3.69 5.90 -10.78
CA ARG A 323 -4.54 7.10 -10.66
C ARG A 323 -4.21 7.87 -9.38
N VAL A 324 -3.94 7.18 -8.27
CA VAL A 324 -3.46 7.81 -7.04
C VAL A 324 -2.18 8.62 -7.30
N MET A 325 -1.25 8.14 -8.14
CA MET A 325 -0.05 8.90 -8.54
C MET A 325 -0.39 10.25 -9.18
N VAL A 326 -1.43 10.31 -10.03
CA VAL A 326 -1.89 11.57 -10.64
C VAL A 326 -2.37 12.54 -9.57
N TYR A 327 -3.18 12.08 -8.61
CA TYR A 327 -3.62 12.91 -7.48
C TYR A 327 -2.44 13.39 -6.63
N VAL A 328 -1.45 12.54 -6.35
CA VAL A 328 -0.22 12.93 -5.63
C VAL A 328 0.48 14.09 -6.31
N ILE A 329 0.67 14.03 -7.64
CA ILE A 329 1.30 15.12 -8.41
C ILE A 329 0.46 16.40 -8.32
N GLN A 330 -0.85 16.30 -8.48
CA GLN A 330 -1.77 17.44 -8.44
C GLN A 330 -1.77 18.10 -7.05
N VAL A 331 -1.95 17.33 -5.97
CA VAL A 331 -1.96 17.90 -4.61
C VAL A 331 -0.59 18.44 -4.20
N SER A 332 0.52 17.87 -4.67
CA SER A 332 1.85 18.41 -4.42
C SER A 332 2.06 19.78 -5.08
N LYS A 333 1.46 20.00 -6.26
CA LYS A 333 1.46 21.32 -6.94
C LYS A 333 0.62 22.34 -6.17
N LEU A 334 -0.56 21.93 -5.64
CA LEU A 334 -1.40 22.78 -4.79
C LEU A 334 -0.67 23.13 -3.47
N TYR A 335 -0.03 22.16 -2.85
CA TYR A 335 0.78 22.37 -1.65
C TYR A 335 1.91 23.37 -1.91
N TYR A 336 2.68 23.17 -2.98
CA TYR A 336 3.73 24.09 -3.42
C TYR A 336 3.20 25.52 -3.64
N GLN A 337 2.05 25.66 -4.31
CA GLN A 337 1.46 26.97 -4.56
C GLN A 337 1.02 27.68 -3.26
N LYS A 338 0.40 26.93 -2.32
CA LYS A 338 -0.14 27.47 -1.07
C LYS A 338 0.94 27.81 -0.05
N PHE A 339 1.89 26.91 0.16
CA PHE A 339 2.89 27.00 1.22
C PHE A 339 4.27 27.44 0.75
N LYS A 340 4.46 27.69 -0.57
CA LYS A 340 5.73 28.06 -1.16
C LYS A 340 6.86 27.09 -0.81
N ASP A 341 6.54 25.80 -0.82
CA ASP A 341 7.48 24.70 -0.60
C ASP A 341 8.65 24.77 -1.61
N LYS A 342 9.70 24.01 -1.40
CA LYS A 342 10.89 24.02 -2.27
C LYS A 342 10.58 23.66 -3.71
N ARG A 343 9.81 22.60 -3.93
CA ARG A 343 9.34 22.13 -5.23
C ARG A 343 8.20 21.12 -5.08
N PHE A 344 7.39 20.96 -6.10
CA PHE A 344 6.42 19.88 -6.19
C PHE A 344 7.08 18.55 -6.62
N LEU A 345 6.34 17.44 -6.53
CA LEU A 345 6.84 16.12 -6.89
C LEU A 345 6.84 15.92 -8.42
N SER A 346 7.91 15.34 -8.93
CA SER A 346 8.01 14.92 -10.34
C SER A 346 7.36 13.55 -10.54
N LEU A 347 7.10 13.19 -11.80
CA LEU A 347 6.58 11.88 -12.15
C LEU A 347 7.51 10.74 -11.70
N SER A 348 8.83 10.89 -11.88
CA SER A 348 9.81 9.88 -11.46
C SER A 348 9.82 9.69 -9.94
N GLU A 349 9.71 10.77 -9.16
CA GLU A 349 9.60 10.70 -7.70
C GLU A 349 8.33 9.94 -7.27
N VAL A 350 7.19 10.26 -7.89
CA VAL A 350 5.91 9.62 -7.54
C VAL A 350 5.89 8.15 -8.00
N PHE A 351 6.45 7.82 -9.15
CA PHE A 351 6.62 6.46 -9.61
C PHE A 351 7.54 5.65 -8.66
N TRP A 352 8.65 6.24 -8.22
CA TRP A 352 9.53 5.65 -7.21
C TRP A 352 8.80 5.40 -5.89
N ILE A 353 7.95 6.35 -5.44
CA ILE A 353 7.13 6.20 -4.23
C ILE A 353 6.15 5.02 -4.38
N ALA A 354 5.47 4.89 -5.52
CA ALA A 354 4.48 3.85 -5.80
C ALA A 354 5.08 2.45 -5.96
N THR A 355 6.35 2.38 -6.38
CA THR A 355 7.03 1.11 -6.70
C THR A 355 8.13 0.78 -5.68
N LYS A 356 9.34 1.30 -5.85
CA LYS A 356 10.53 0.91 -5.07
C LYS A 356 10.44 1.32 -3.59
N SER A 357 9.99 2.55 -3.29
CA SER A 357 9.87 3.01 -1.91
C SER A 357 8.83 2.18 -1.15
N ALA A 358 7.62 2.06 -1.69
CA ALA A 358 6.56 1.22 -1.13
C ALA A 358 7.00 -0.25 -1.03
N GLY A 359 7.56 -0.79 -2.11
CA GLY A 359 8.05 -2.17 -2.20
C GLY A 359 9.11 -2.50 -1.14
N SER A 360 9.89 -1.50 -0.69
CA SER A 360 10.92 -1.69 0.34
C SER A 360 10.38 -2.18 1.69
N PHE A 361 9.08 -2.06 1.93
CA PHE A 361 8.43 -2.60 3.12
C PHE A 361 8.25 -4.12 3.04
N PHE A 362 8.11 -4.65 1.83
CA PHE A 362 8.01 -6.09 1.57
C PHE A 362 9.38 -6.75 1.34
N GLY A 363 10.45 -5.98 1.29
CA GLY A 363 11.81 -6.45 1.03
C GLY A 363 12.42 -5.82 -0.23
N ARG A 364 13.07 -6.62 -1.07
CA ARG A 364 13.59 -6.14 -2.37
C ARG A 364 12.51 -6.25 -3.44
N VAL A 365 11.57 -5.31 -3.45
CA VAL A 365 10.39 -5.26 -4.32
C VAL A 365 10.29 -3.88 -4.99
N GLY A 366 9.70 -3.82 -6.19
CA GLY A 366 9.35 -2.58 -6.87
C GLY A 366 10.48 -1.94 -7.69
N SER A 367 11.51 -2.72 -8.05
CA SER A 367 12.59 -2.31 -8.98
C SER A 367 13.07 -3.52 -9.76
N PHE A 368 13.80 -3.28 -10.88
CA PHE A 368 14.46 -4.32 -11.65
C PHE A 368 15.98 -4.39 -11.41
N GLU A 369 16.42 -3.94 -10.24
CA GLU A 369 17.80 -4.11 -9.82
C GLU A 369 18.11 -5.57 -9.49
N PRO A 370 19.35 -6.04 -9.65
CA PRO A 370 19.73 -7.40 -9.31
C PRO A 370 19.33 -7.81 -7.89
N GLY A 371 18.69 -8.99 -7.77
CA GLY A 371 18.21 -9.57 -6.51
C GLY A 371 16.84 -9.07 -6.05
N TYR A 372 16.22 -8.12 -6.75
CA TYR A 372 14.82 -7.74 -6.49
C TYR A 372 13.86 -8.85 -6.93
N GLU A 373 12.75 -9.01 -6.24
CA GLU A 373 11.69 -9.89 -6.69
C GLU A 373 11.05 -9.33 -7.97
N PHE A 374 10.82 -10.19 -8.95
CA PHE A 374 10.24 -9.78 -10.22
C PHE A 374 8.72 -9.65 -10.09
N ASP A 375 8.31 -8.49 -9.57
CA ASP A 375 6.93 -8.02 -9.58
C ASP A 375 6.82 -6.99 -10.71
N ALA A 376 6.06 -7.30 -11.76
CA ALA A 376 6.09 -6.53 -12.98
C ALA A 376 4.73 -6.44 -13.66
N LEU A 377 4.55 -5.38 -14.45
CA LEU A 377 3.42 -5.20 -15.36
C LEU A 377 3.93 -5.04 -16.78
N VAL A 378 3.27 -5.72 -17.72
CA VAL A 378 3.43 -5.48 -19.16
C VAL A 378 2.27 -4.60 -19.60
N ILE A 379 2.61 -3.43 -20.15
CA ILE A 379 1.63 -2.42 -20.58
C ILE A 379 1.56 -2.39 -22.10
N ASP A 380 0.38 -2.62 -22.64
CA ASP A 380 0.06 -2.41 -24.05
C ASP A 380 -0.53 -1.01 -24.20
N ASP A 381 0.30 -0.05 -24.57
CA ASP A 381 -0.08 1.34 -24.79
C ASP A 381 -0.23 1.70 -26.27
N SER A 382 -0.44 0.69 -27.13
CA SER A 382 -0.48 0.85 -28.60
C SER A 382 -1.56 1.85 -29.06
N ASP A 383 -2.71 1.88 -28.39
CA ASP A 383 -3.80 2.83 -28.67
C ASP A 383 -3.59 4.22 -28.05
N LEU A 384 -2.61 4.37 -27.15
CA LEU A 384 -2.17 5.66 -26.60
C LEU A 384 -0.99 6.26 -27.37
N ASN A 385 -0.30 5.46 -28.17
CA ASN A 385 0.98 5.84 -28.80
C ASN A 385 0.75 6.35 -30.24
N HIS A 386 0.22 7.57 -30.38
CA HIS A 386 -0.12 8.18 -31.67
C HIS A 386 1.01 9.01 -32.30
N GLY A 387 2.21 8.98 -31.74
CA GLY A 387 3.33 9.83 -32.18
C GLY A 387 4.69 9.33 -31.73
N ASN A 388 5.71 10.10 -32.03
CA ASN A 388 7.08 9.79 -31.63
C ASN A 388 7.33 10.21 -30.15
N TYR A 389 6.84 9.41 -29.20
CA TYR A 389 7.05 9.63 -27.77
C TYR A 389 8.27 8.87 -27.28
N THR A 390 9.06 9.50 -26.40
CA THR A 390 10.09 8.80 -25.63
C THR A 390 9.43 7.81 -24.66
N LEU A 391 10.16 6.78 -24.21
CA LEU A 391 9.60 5.79 -23.24
C LEU A 391 9.09 6.46 -21.96
N PRO A 392 9.76 7.44 -21.32
CA PRO A 392 9.18 8.17 -20.20
C PRO A 392 7.87 8.90 -20.54
N GLN A 393 7.74 9.47 -21.74
CA GLN A 393 6.49 10.11 -22.18
C GLN A 393 5.37 9.08 -22.41
N ARG A 394 5.69 7.88 -22.92
CA ARG A 394 4.73 6.78 -23.04
C ARG A 394 4.22 6.35 -21.66
N LEU A 395 5.12 6.17 -20.70
CA LEU A 395 4.75 5.89 -19.30
C LEU A 395 3.90 7.02 -18.70
N GLU A 396 4.27 8.27 -18.91
CA GLU A 396 3.48 9.43 -18.43
C GLU A 396 2.07 9.42 -19.00
N ARG A 397 1.91 9.19 -20.30
CA ARG A 397 0.61 9.08 -20.96
C ARG A 397 -0.21 7.92 -20.38
N PHE A 398 0.39 6.74 -20.22
CA PHE A 398 -0.28 5.60 -19.60
C PHE A 398 -0.78 5.94 -18.18
N ILE A 399 0.04 6.57 -17.34
CA ILE A 399 -0.35 6.95 -15.96
C ILE A 399 -1.49 7.97 -15.97
N TYR A 400 -1.48 8.98 -16.87
CA TYR A 400 -2.49 10.05 -16.88
C TYR A 400 -3.78 9.71 -17.59
N ILE A 401 -3.75 8.90 -18.64
CA ILE A 401 -4.90 8.65 -19.52
C ILE A 401 -5.15 7.16 -19.81
N GLY A 402 -4.27 6.27 -19.38
CA GLY A 402 -4.47 4.83 -19.47
C GLY A 402 -5.41 4.30 -18.38
N ASP A 403 -5.77 3.03 -18.50
CA ASP A 403 -6.57 2.30 -17.52
C ASP A 403 -6.16 0.81 -17.47
N ASP A 404 -6.92 0.01 -16.73
CA ASP A 404 -6.66 -1.42 -16.50
C ASP A 404 -6.63 -2.27 -17.79
N ARG A 405 -7.30 -1.86 -18.87
CA ARG A 405 -7.32 -2.56 -20.17
C ARG A 405 -5.94 -2.57 -20.85
N HIS A 406 -5.09 -1.61 -20.51
CA HIS A 406 -3.73 -1.53 -21.02
C HIS A 406 -2.74 -2.44 -20.27
N ILE A 407 -3.12 -3.02 -19.12
CA ILE A 407 -2.26 -3.95 -18.39
C ILE A 407 -2.45 -5.35 -18.98
N ALA A 408 -1.55 -5.75 -19.88
CA ALA A 408 -1.66 -7.01 -20.60
C ALA A 408 -1.25 -8.22 -19.73
N VAL A 409 -0.18 -8.09 -18.92
CA VAL A 409 0.33 -9.18 -18.07
C VAL A 409 0.74 -8.62 -16.70
N ARG A 410 0.60 -9.43 -15.66
CA ARG A 410 0.95 -9.12 -14.27
C ARG A 410 1.82 -10.23 -13.70
N PHE A 411 2.90 -9.84 -13.02
CA PHE A 411 3.82 -10.77 -12.35
C PHE A 411 3.95 -10.43 -10.88
N CYS A 412 3.97 -11.46 -10.03
CA CYS A 412 4.35 -11.37 -8.62
C CYS A 412 5.39 -12.46 -8.32
N ARG A 413 6.52 -12.08 -7.78
CA ARG A 413 7.67 -12.97 -7.49
C ARG A 413 8.02 -13.91 -8.67
N GLY A 414 8.03 -13.36 -9.89
CA GLY A 414 8.38 -14.07 -11.12
C GLY A 414 7.31 -15.01 -11.67
N GLN A 415 6.17 -15.13 -11.02
CA GLN A 415 5.02 -15.89 -11.52
C GLN A 415 4.03 -14.96 -12.21
N GLU A 416 3.57 -15.34 -13.39
CA GLU A 416 2.45 -14.68 -14.04
C GLU A 416 1.19 -14.94 -13.23
N ILE A 417 0.45 -13.87 -12.90
CA ILE A 417 -0.75 -13.92 -12.08
C ILE A 417 -1.98 -13.89 -12.99
N PRO A 418 -2.68 -15.02 -13.12
CA PRO A 418 -3.92 -15.07 -13.88
C PRO A 418 -5.02 -14.30 -13.17
N GLU A 419 -6.09 -13.99 -13.89
CA GLU A 419 -7.27 -13.30 -13.34
C GLU A 419 -7.87 -14.08 -12.16
N PRO A 420 -7.88 -13.50 -10.93
CA PRO A 420 -8.49 -14.14 -9.77
C PRO A 420 -10.00 -14.31 -9.93
N ARG A 421 -10.54 -15.41 -9.42
CA ARG A 421 -11.96 -15.69 -9.50
C ARG A 421 -12.76 -14.77 -8.58
N ILE A 422 -13.84 -14.19 -9.09
CA ILE A 422 -14.88 -13.57 -8.28
C ILE A 422 -15.82 -14.69 -7.80
N LEU A 423 -16.06 -14.73 -6.49
CA LEU A 423 -16.92 -15.72 -5.84
C LEU A 423 -18.27 -15.09 -5.49
N ASP A 424 -19.36 -15.84 -5.68
CA ASP A 424 -20.74 -15.41 -5.39
C ASP A 424 -21.17 -15.66 -3.94
#